data_e9e2ddb5a2ef18e17cb5614252a16541
#
_entry.id   e9e2ddb5a2ef18e17cb5614252a16541
#
_cell.length_a   1.000
_cell.length_b   1.000
_cell.length_c   1.000
_cell.angle_alpha   90.00
_cell.angle_beta   90.00
_cell.angle_gamma   90.00
#
_symmetry.space_group_name_H-M   'P 1'
#
loop_
_entity.id
_entity.type
_entity.pdbx_description
1 polymer ?
#
loop_
_entity_poly.entity_id
_entity_poly.type
_entity_poly.pdbx_seq_one_letter_code
_entity_poly.pdbx_strand_id
1 'polypeptide(L)'
;MKEKVQSALDNYVLAYMNNDKSLFRSLWDDEAVFEDPVGAEPCKGIEAICAFWDFGHAEGMEIKPTNVETIICANEGILKAVMEVRNSNDNSGMNIAIVDHFIINDAGKIVTGRAFWNEDTISQPTDIKSMDIFIDDFKDRG
;
A
#
# COMPACT_ATOMS: atom_id res chain seq x y z
N MET A 1 -1.80 -11.16 20.41
CA MET A 1 -2.00 -10.01 19.48
C MET A 1 -0.81 -9.79 18.55
N LYS A 2 0.40 -9.94 19.05
CA LYS A 2 1.61 -9.77 18.23
C LYS A 2 1.60 -10.61 16.94
N GLU A 3 1.24 -11.88 17.06
CA GLU A 3 1.18 -12.78 15.90
C GLU A 3 0.13 -12.34 14.89
N LYS A 4 -0.99 -11.81 15.33
CA LYS A 4 -2.04 -11.31 14.44
C LYS A 4 -1.57 -10.07 13.69
N VAL A 5 -0.85 -9.17 14.34
CA VAL A 5 -0.31 -7.98 13.71
C VAL A 5 0.76 -8.38 12.70
N GLN A 6 1.70 -9.25 13.10
CA GLN A 6 2.75 -9.70 12.19
C GLN A 6 2.16 -10.38 10.96
N SER A 7 1.16 -11.24 11.15
CA SER A 7 0.49 -11.93 10.05
C SER A 7 -0.16 -10.94 9.08
N ALA A 8 -0.83 -9.90 9.62
CA ALA A 8 -1.44 -8.88 8.77
C ALA A 8 -0.39 -8.14 7.94
N LEU A 9 0.73 -7.76 8.54
CA LEU A 9 1.80 -7.05 7.82
C LEU A 9 2.46 -7.96 6.78
N ASP A 10 2.76 -9.21 7.14
CA ASP A 10 3.37 -10.17 6.23
C ASP A 10 2.47 -10.44 5.02
N ASN A 11 1.18 -10.61 5.27
CA ASN A 11 0.22 -10.86 4.19
C ASN A 11 -0.03 -9.63 3.32
N TYR A 12 0.07 -8.42 3.90
CA TYR A 12 0.01 -7.19 3.13
C TYR A 12 1.15 -7.17 2.10
N VAL A 13 2.37 -7.50 2.53
CA VAL A 13 3.53 -7.60 1.64
C VAL A 13 3.31 -8.68 0.58
N LEU A 14 2.84 -9.87 1.00
CA LEU A 14 2.59 -10.98 0.07
C LEU A 14 1.54 -10.64 -0.99
N ALA A 15 0.49 -9.92 -0.61
CA ALA A 15 -0.56 -9.52 -1.54
C ALA A 15 0.05 -8.70 -2.70
N TYR A 16 0.89 -7.73 -2.37
CA TYR A 16 1.57 -6.93 -3.38
C TYR A 16 2.59 -7.75 -4.18
N MET A 17 3.40 -8.57 -3.50
CA MET A 17 4.42 -9.38 -4.18
C MET A 17 3.81 -10.33 -5.21
N ASN A 18 2.65 -10.89 -4.90
CA ASN A 18 1.99 -11.87 -5.75
C ASN A 18 0.87 -11.28 -6.60
N ASN A 19 0.66 -9.96 -6.53
CA ASN A 19 -0.44 -9.27 -7.21
C ASN A 19 -1.79 -9.94 -6.88
N ASP A 20 -2.02 -10.20 -5.60
CA ASP A 20 -3.14 -10.99 -5.10
C ASP A 20 -4.18 -10.11 -4.44
N LYS A 21 -5.12 -9.61 -5.23
CA LYS A 21 -6.21 -8.76 -4.75
C LYS A 21 -7.09 -9.46 -3.72
N SER A 22 -7.34 -10.75 -3.90
CA SER A 22 -8.17 -11.52 -2.98
C SER A 22 -7.56 -11.56 -1.58
N LEU A 23 -6.25 -11.79 -1.50
CA LEU A 23 -5.54 -11.74 -0.23
C LEU A 23 -5.57 -10.32 0.35
N PHE A 24 -5.32 -9.30 -0.47
CA PHE A 24 -5.38 -7.89 -0.02
C PHE A 24 -6.74 -7.58 0.60
N ARG A 25 -7.83 -7.93 -0.09
CA ARG A 25 -9.19 -7.72 0.41
C ARG A 25 -9.41 -8.39 1.76
N SER A 26 -8.89 -9.60 1.93
CA SER A 26 -9.10 -10.41 3.14
C SER A 26 -8.46 -9.82 4.40
N LEU A 27 -7.53 -8.89 4.25
CA LEU A 27 -6.78 -8.32 5.38
C LEU A 27 -7.57 -7.26 6.14
N TRP A 28 -8.58 -6.64 5.48
CA TRP A 28 -9.24 -5.46 5.99
C TRP A 28 -10.59 -5.80 6.63
N ASP A 29 -10.88 -5.08 7.71
CA ASP A 29 -12.23 -5.05 8.24
C ASP A 29 -13.17 -4.39 7.22
N ASP A 30 -14.44 -4.81 7.19
CA ASP A 30 -15.39 -4.28 6.20
C ASP A 30 -15.56 -2.77 6.28
N GLU A 31 -15.39 -2.19 7.46
CA GLU A 31 -15.55 -0.75 7.71
C GLU A 31 -14.22 -0.03 7.89
N ALA A 32 -13.10 -0.66 7.49
CA ALA A 32 -11.77 -0.08 7.63
C ALA A 32 -11.65 1.26 6.88
N VAL A 33 -10.71 2.07 7.35
CA VAL A 33 -10.37 3.34 6.70
C VAL A 33 -8.90 3.30 6.31
N PHE A 34 -8.61 3.62 5.06
CA PHE A 34 -7.24 3.65 4.52
C PHE A 34 -6.94 5.00 3.91
N GLU A 35 -5.91 5.66 4.44
CA GLU A 35 -5.44 6.94 3.94
C GLU A 35 -4.08 6.75 3.28
N ASP A 36 -3.98 6.95 1.97
CA ASP A 36 -2.76 6.66 1.21
C ASP A 36 -2.63 7.62 0.01
N PRO A 37 -1.70 8.56 0.04
CA PRO A 37 -0.88 8.92 1.20
C PRO A 37 -1.66 9.72 2.24
N VAL A 38 -1.09 9.88 3.42
CA VAL A 38 -1.66 10.77 4.44
C VAL A 38 -1.87 12.15 3.83
N GLY A 39 -3.06 12.71 3.99
CA GLY A 39 -3.48 13.96 3.36
C GLY A 39 -4.37 13.78 2.13
N ALA A 40 -4.40 12.57 1.55
CA ALA A 40 -5.36 12.25 0.48
C ALA A 40 -6.74 12.00 1.07
N GLU A 41 -7.77 11.99 0.22
CA GLU A 41 -9.12 11.61 0.65
C GLU A 41 -9.10 10.15 1.11
N PRO A 42 -9.51 9.86 2.35
CA PRO A 42 -9.47 8.48 2.86
C PRO A 42 -10.43 7.57 2.10
N CYS A 43 -9.99 6.32 1.89
CA CYS A 43 -10.84 5.25 1.39
C CYS A 43 -11.60 4.67 2.58
N LYS A 44 -12.92 4.78 2.58
CA LYS A 44 -13.76 4.32 3.69
C LYS A 44 -14.52 3.07 3.28
N GLY A 45 -14.25 1.97 3.98
CA GLY A 45 -14.87 0.69 3.74
C GLY A 45 -14.14 -0.15 2.71
N ILE A 46 -14.41 -1.45 2.72
CA ILE A 46 -13.69 -2.44 1.93
C ILE A 46 -13.82 -2.20 0.42
N GLU A 47 -14.97 -1.73 -0.04
CA GLU A 47 -15.16 -1.51 -1.48
C GLU A 47 -14.29 -0.36 -1.98
N ALA A 48 -14.20 0.74 -1.21
CA ALA A 48 -13.33 1.86 -1.56
C ALA A 48 -11.86 1.46 -1.51
N ILE A 49 -11.47 0.64 -0.53
CA ILE A 49 -10.09 0.16 -0.38
C ILE A 49 -9.72 -0.74 -1.56
N CYS A 50 -10.63 -1.62 -2.00
CA CYS A 50 -10.40 -2.46 -3.16
C CYS A 50 -10.34 -1.64 -4.47
N ALA A 51 -11.14 -0.58 -4.57
CA ALA A 51 -11.07 0.32 -5.72
C ALA A 51 -9.71 1.04 -5.78
N PHE A 52 -9.14 1.37 -4.61
CA PHE A 52 -7.80 1.93 -4.52
C PHE A 52 -6.74 0.94 -5.05
N TRP A 53 -6.86 -0.34 -4.66
CA TRP A 53 -5.98 -1.39 -5.19
C TRP A 53 -6.06 -1.43 -6.72
N ASP A 54 -7.27 -1.44 -7.26
CA ASP A 54 -7.48 -1.50 -8.70
C ASP A 54 -6.87 -0.28 -9.41
N PHE A 55 -6.98 0.90 -8.80
CA PHE A 55 -6.39 2.13 -9.35
C PHE A 55 -4.87 2.00 -9.46
N GLY A 56 -4.20 1.49 -8.42
CA GLY A 56 -2.75 1.31 -8.41
C GLY A 56 -2.28 0.15 -9.28
N HIS A 57 -3.17 -0.79 -9.60
CA HIS A 57 -2.88 -1.96 -10.41
C HIS A 57 -3.59 -1.90 -11.77
N ALA A 58 -3.74 -0.69 -12.31
CA ALA A 58 -4.26 -0.51 -13.66
C ALA A 58 -3.43 -1.32 -14.67
N GLU A 59 -3.98 -1.54 -15.86
CA GLU A 59 -3.37 -2.41 -16.87
C GLU A 59 -1.86 -2.19 -17.03
N GLY A 60 -1.11 -3.27 -16.89
CA GLY A 60 0.35 -3.26 -17.00
C GLY A 60 1.09 -2.89 -15.72
N MET A 61 0.38 -2.44 -14.69
CA MET A 61 1.02 -1.99 -13.45
C MET A 61 1.28 -3.13 -12.48
N GLU A 62 2.49 -3.15 -11.92
CA GLU A 62 2.88 -4.01 -10.80
C GLU A 62 3.52 -3.15 -9.72
N ILE A 63 3.26 -3.49 -8.48
CA ILE A 63 3.84 -2.81 -7.32
C ILE A 63 4.43 -3.88 -6.41
N LYS A 64 5.75 -3.86 -6.22
CA LYS A 64 6.43 -4.87 -5.40
C LYS A 64 7.22 -4.22 -4.27
N PRO A 65 6.91 -4.55 -3.01
CA PRO A 65 7.68 -4.03 -1.88
C PRO A 65 9.04 -4.71 -1.76
N THR A 66 10.06 -3.90 -1.48
CA THR A 66 11.42 -4.36 -1.22
C THR A 66 11.93 -3.69 0.05
N ASN A 67 13.03 -4.21 0.62
CA ASN A 67 13.66 -3.67 1.84
C ASN A 67 12.65 -3.55 2.98
N VAL A 68 11.87 -4.61 3.20
CA VAL A 68 10.76 -4.60 4.17
C VAL A 68 11.29 -4.68 5.60
N GLU A 69 10.82 -3.77 6.45
CA GLU A 69 11.08 -3.78 7.89
C GLU A 69 9.76 -3.56 8.62
N THR A 70 9.58 -4.22 9.75
CA THR A 70 8.35 -4.09 10.55
C THR A 70 8.67 -3.82 12.00
N ILE A 71 7.80 -3.05 12.67
CA ILE A 71 7.83 -2.82 14.11
C ILE A 71 6.40 -3.03 14.61
N ILE A 72 6.26 -3.83 15.65
CA ILE A 72 4.95 -4.14 16.23
C ILE A 72 4.91 -3.67 17.67
N CYS A 73 3.88 -2.88 18.00
CA CYS A 73 3.61 -2.41 19.35
C CYS A 73 2.14 -2.61 19.64
N ALA A 74 1.83 -3.43 20.65
CA ALA A 74 0.44 -3.74 21.03
C ALA A 74 -0.33 -4.27 19.79
N ASN A 75 -1.45 -3.63 19.45
CA ASN A 75 -2.26 -4.00 18.30
C ASN A 75 -1.95 -3.13 17.06
N GLU A 76 -0.79 -2.50 17.02
CA GLU A 76 -0.42 -1.61 15.92
C GLU A 76 0.89 -2.07 15.30
N GLY A 77 1.06 -1.77 14.02
CA GLY A 77 2.27 -2.13 13.31
C GLY A 77 2.72 -1.04 12.35
N ILE A 78 4.03 -0.94 12.22
CA ILE A 78 4.68 -0.08 11.23
C ILE A 78 5.32 -0.99 10.19
N LEU A 79 5.07 -0.70 8.92
CA LEU A 79 5.70 -1.37 7.78
C LEU A 79 6.50 -0.34 7.01
N LYS A 80 7.79 -0.55 6.91
CA LYS A 80 8.68 0.31 6.13
C LYS A 80 9.16 -0.47 4.93
N ALA A 81 9.08 0.12 3.74
CA ALA A 81 9.48 -0.56 2.51
C ALA A 81 9.75 0.46 1.39
N VAL A 82 10.33 -0.05 0.30
CA VAL A 82 10.37 0.68 -0.96
C VAL A 82 9.43 -0.04 -1.92
N MET A 83 8.44 0.67 -2.42
CA MET A 83 7.49 0.13 -3.39
C MET A 83 8.06 0.36 -4.79
N GLU A 84 8.39 -0.72 -5.48
CA GLU A 84 8.88 -0.66 -6.86
C GLU A 84 7.67 -0.73 -7.79
N VAL A 85 7.32 0.41 -8.37
CA VAL A 85 6.18 0.53 -9.29
C VAL A 85 6.71 0.39 -10.72
N ARG A 86 6.12 -0.51 -11.49
CA ARG A 86 6.55 -0.80 -12.87
C ARG A 86 5.33 -0.95 -13.77
N ASN A 87 5.42 -0.39 -14.97
CA ASN A 87 4.40 -0.58 -16.00
C ASN A 87 5.01 -1.34 -17.17
N SER A 88 4.53 -2.57 -17.41
CA SER A 88 5.05 -3.43 -18.46
C SER A 88 4.65 -2.99 -19.87
N ASN A 89 3.60 -2.16 -19.99
CA ASN A 89 3.12 -1.72 -21.30
C ASN A 89 4.03 -0.68 -21.94
N ASP A 90 4.65 0.19 -21.15
CA ASP A 90 5.50 1.26 -21.67
C ASP A 90 6.91 1.25 -21.06
N ASN A 91 7.25 0.25 -20.25
CA ASN A 91 8.54 0.11 -19.58
C ASN A 91 8.88 1.33 -18.72
N SER A 92 7.87 1.90 -18.05
CA SER A 92 8.06 3.00 -17.11
C SER A 92 8.01 2.51 -15.67
N GLY A 93 8.47 3.35 -14.75
CA GLY A 93 8.40 3.01 -13.33
C GLY A 93 8.98 4.08 -12.44
N MET A 94 8.86 3.82 -11.15
CA MET A 94 9.43 4.66 -10.10
C MET A 94 9.52 3.82 -8.82
N ASN A 95 10.32 4.28 -7.88
CA ASN A 95 10.40 3.69 -6.55
C ASN A 95 9.84 4.69 -5.54
N ILE A 96 9.02 4.21 -4.62
CA ILE A 96 8.42 5.04 -3.57
C ILE A 96 8.82 4.47 -2.22
N ALA A 97 9.57 5.23 -1.44
CA ALA A 97 9.87 4.86 -0.06
C ALA A 97 8.63 5.18 0.78
N ILE A 98 8.09 4.18 1.48
CA ILE A 98 6.87 4.31 2.26
C ILE A 98 7.09 3.89 3.71
N VAL A 99 6.27 4.47 4.59
CA VAL A 99 6.07 3.98 5.95
C VAL A 99 4.56 3.88 6.15
N ASP A 100 4.09 2.66 6.39
CA ASP A 100 2.67 2.40 6.65
C ASP A 100 2.46 2.18 8.14
N HIS A 101 1.37 2.72 8.65
CA HIS A 101 0.92 2.49 10.02
C HIS A 101 -0.44 1.80 9.98
N PHE A 102 -0.54 0.65 10.66
CA PHE A 102 -1.77 -0.15 10.70
C PHE A 102 -2.22 -0.38 12.13
N ILE A 103 -3.53 -0.34 12.32
CA ILE A 103 -4.18 -0.74 13.58
C ILE A 103 -5.01 -1.98 13.29
N ILE A 104 -4.84 -3.02 14.13
CA ILE A 104 -5.39 -4.36 13.91
C ILE A 104 -6.39 -4.66 15.04
N ASN A 105 -7.57 -5.21 14.68
CA ASN A 105 -8.56 -5.60 15.69
C ASN A 105 -8.32 -7.02 16.22
N ASP A 106 -9.16 -7.46 17.17
CA ASP A 106 -9.02 -8.77 17.79
C ASP A 106 -9.20 -9.93 16.81
N ALA A 107 -9.91 -9.70 15.69
CA ALA A 107 -10.07 -10.70 14.65
C ALA A 107 -8.87 -10.77 13.70
N GLY A 108 -7.85 -9.94 13.91
CA GLY A 108 -6.66 -9.91 13.06
C GLY A 108 -6.84 -9.08 11.78
N LYS A 109 -7.90 -8.29 11.70
CA LYS A 109 -8.17 -7.45 10.52
C LYS A 109 -7.65 -6.05 10.73
N ILE A 110 -7.22 -5.42 9.63
CA ILE A 110 -6.79 -4.02 9.63
C ILE A 110 -8.04 -3.16 9.71
N VAL A 111 -8.11 -2.30 10.72
CA VAL A 111 -9.23 -1.36 10.87
C VAL A 111 -8.85 0.05 10.42
N THR A 112 -7.57 0.38 10.50
CA THR A 112 -7.06 1.68 10.03
C THR A 112 -5.70 1.47 9.41
N GLY A 113 -5.49 2.06 8.26
CA GLY A 113 -4.19 2.10 7.60
C GLY A 113 -3.87 3.52 7.16
N ARG A 114 -2.64 3.95 7.38
CA ARG A 114 -2.16 5.26 6.96
C ARG A 114 -0.78 5.10 6.33
N ALA A 115 -0.66 5.51 5.08
CA ALA A 115 0.60 5.41 4.34
C ALA A 115 1.26 6.78 4.25
N PHE A 116 2.52 6.84 4.65
CA PHE A 116 3.32 8.07 4.63
C PHE A 116 4.29 8.01 3.47
N TRP A 117 4.04 8.83 2.47
CA TRP A 117 4.95 9.08 1.35
C TRP A 117 4.55 10.39 0.66
N ASN A 118 5.47 10.99 -0.07
CA ASN A 118 5.23 12.21 -0.82
C ASN A 118 6.21 12.29 -2.00
N GLU A 119 6.22 13.41 -2.71
CA GLU A 119 7.12 13.60 -3.85
C GLU A 119 8.60 13.40 -3.47
N ASP A 120 8.97 13.81 -2.26
CA ASP A 120 10.38 13.73 -1.81
C ASP A 120 10.83 12.28 -1.56
N THR A 121 9.90 11.34 -1.39
CA THR A 121 10.22 9.93 -1.17
C THR A 121 10.16 9.10 -2.46
N ILE A 122 9.90 9.74 -3.60
CA ILE A 122 9.90 9.09 -4.90
C ILE A 122 11.28 9.24 -5.54
N SER A 123 11.81 8.14 -6.07
CA SER A 123 13.07 8.13 -6.81
C SER A 123 12.88 7.44 -8.16
N GLN A 124 13.74 7.79 -9.12
CA GLN A 124 13.66 7.28 -10.48
C GLN A 124 14.80 6.30 -10.73
N PRO A 125 14.49 5.01 -11.00
CA PRO A 125 15.51 4.07 -11.46
C PRO A 125 16.12 4.52 -12.79
N THR A 126 17.41 4.23 -12.98
CA THR A 126 18.16 4.75 -14.13
C THR A 126 17.95 3.91 -15.41
N ASP A 127 17.45 2.69 -15.27
CA ASP A 127 17.36 1.71 -16.36
C ASP A 127 15.96 1.60 -16.97
N ILE A 128 15.02 2.39 -16.49
CA ILE A 128 13.64 2.38 -16.98
C ILE A 128 13.15 3.80 -17.24
N LYS A 129 12.12 3.90 -18.07
CA LYS A 129 11.49 5.17 -18.42
C LYS A 129 10.85 5.81 -17.19
N SER A 130 10.98 7.12 -17.08
CA SER A 130 10.35 7.89 -16.01
C SER A 130 8.84 7.78 -16.09
N MET A 131 8.21 7.63 -14.92
CA MET A 131 6.75 7.61 -14.80
C MET A 131 6.31 8.91 -14.14
N ASP A 132 5.48 9.67 -14.85
CA ASP A 132 4.90 10.88 -14.28
C ASP A 132 3.76 10.47 -13.35
N ILE A 133 3.86 10.91 -12.10
CA ILE A 133 2.79 10.74 -11.14
C ILE A 133 2.53 12.07 -10.44
N PHE A 134 1.27 12.41 -10.32
CA PHE A 134 0.85 13.59 -9.59
C PHE A 134 0.18 13.14 -8.30
N ILE A 135 0.66 13.64 -7.17
CA ILE A 135 0.08 13.32 -5.87
C ILE A 135 -1.42 13.64 -5.86
N ASP A 136 -1.80 14.70 -6.54
CA ASP A 136 -3.20 15.13 -6.62
C ASP A 136 -4.10 14.06 -7.27
N ASP A 137 -3.57 13.25 -8.18
CA ASP A 137 -4.33 12.14 -8.79
C ASP A 137 -4.75 11.11 -7.75
N PHE A 138 -3.91 10.90 -6.74
CA PHE A 138 -4.24 10.02 -5.62
C PHE A 138 -5.19 10.69 -4.64
N LYS A 139 -5.05 11.99 -4.42
CA LYS A 139 -5.91 12.73 -3.49
C LYS A 139 -7.34 12.86 -3.99
N ASP A 140 -7.52 13.02 -5.30
CA ASP A 140 -8.82 13.26 -5.90
C ASP A 140 -9.61 11.97 -6.15
N ARG A 141 -9.02 10.84 -5.89
CA ARG A 141 -9.60 9.54 -6.19
C ARG A 141 -10.74 9.14 -5.25
N GLY A 142 -10.77 9.70 -4.06
CA GLY A 142 -11.66 9.38 -2.95
C GLY A 142 -12.98 8.75 -3.25
#